data_ab3d9487fbeba5631eb84d4e00edbc4d
#
_entry.id   ab3d9487fbeba5631eb84d4e00edbc4d
#
_cell.length_a   1.000
_cell.length_b   1.000
_cell.length_c   1.000
_cell.angle_alpha   90.00
_cell.angle_beta   90.00
_cell.angle_gamma   90.00
#
_symmetry.space_group_name_H-M   'P 1'
#
loop_
_entity.id
_entity.type
_entity.pdbx_description
1 polymer ?
#
loop_
_entity_poly.entity_id
_entity_poly.type
_entity_poly.pdbx_seq_one_letter_code
_entity_poly.pdbx_strand_id
1 'polypeptide(L)'
;MKRKLDYVLKARNGSVIFEDERIIVLEKPPQLLVLPDRYNHALPNLYDMLKEEFGGIFVVHRIDKETSGVIVFAKDAETHAAMNAQFEHREVHKSYSAIVVGRPAEAEGVIDVPISESQTHPGVMKVNRKHGKPSVTNYSVEELFDGYALVKAMPESGRQHQIRVHLASVGLPVMCDKVYGDGKPFFLSHVKANYYSEGDEKPLLSRTALHAESISFTHPATTEDVVFKADLPKDMRSVLNYLRKFKSQNVISYQSVGSFGHA
;
A
#
# COMPACT_ATOMS: atom_id res chain seq x y z
N MET A 1 23.11 21.63 -6.34
CA MET A 1 23.56 20.29 -6.75
C MET A 1 22.41 19.33 -6.45
N LYS A 2 21.98 18.47 -7.39
CA LYS A 2 20.91 17.50 -7.09
C LYS A 2 21.46 16.45 -6.13
N ARG A 3 20.71 16.11 -5.10
CA ARG A 3 21.10 15.13 -4.09
C ARG A 3 21.15 13.72 -4.69
N LYS A 4 22.01 12.86 -4.16
CA LYS A 4 22.12 11.43 -4.54
C LYS A 4 20.78 10.71 -4.39
N LEU A 5 20.04 11.03 -3.29
CA LEU A 5 18.68 10.54 -3.04
C LEU A 5 17.73 10.83 -4.20
N ASP A 6 17.65 12.10 -4.67
CA ASP A 6 16.77 12.50 -5.77
C ASP A 6 17.06 11.72 -7.05
N TYR A 7 18.35 11.47 -7.34
CA TYR A 7 18.74 10.68 -8.50
C TYR A 7 18.29 9.22 -8.39
N VAL A 8 18.52 8.59 -7.23
CA VAL A 8 18.14 7.19 -7.00
C VAL A 8 16.62 7.00 -7.03
N LEU A 9 15.87 7.90 -6.38
CA LEU A 9 14.41 7.88 -6.41
C LEU A 9 13.89 8.05 -7.83
N LYS A 10 14.34 9.08 -8.55
CA LYS A 10 13.91 9.36 -9.92
C LYS A 10 14.22 8.21 -10.89
N ALA A 11 15.37 7.57 -10.77
CA ALA A 11 15.73 6.41 -11.59
C ALA A 11 14.79 5.21 -11.40
N ARG A 12 14.02 5.18 -10.30
CA ARG A 12 13.04 4.15 -9.93
C ARG A 12 11.59 4.64 -9.96
N ASN A 13 11.33 5.83 -10.54
CA ASN A 13 10.03 6.51 -10.54
C ASN A 13 9.50 6.84 -9.13
N GLY A 14 10.38 7.21 -8.21
CA GLY A 14 10.06 7.81 -6.92
C GLY A 14 10.45 9.28 -6.88
N SER A 15 10.03 10.00 -5.85
CA SER A 15 10.29 11.44 -5.67
C SER A 15 10.30 11.86 -4.21
N VAL A 16 10.84 13.05 -3.94
CA VAL A 16 10.60 13.76 -2.69
C VAL A 16 9.29 14.54 -2.87
N ILE A 17 8.30 14.28 -2.03
CA ILE A 17 6.99 14.95 -2.03
C ILE A 17 7.08 16.26 -1.23
N PHE A 18 7.70 16.19 -0.06
CA PHE A 18 7.85 17.33 0.85
C PHE A 18 9.09 17.16 1.72
N GLU A 19 9.70 18.27 2.09
CA GLU A 19 10.81 18.30 3.03
C GLU A 19 10.87 19.64 3.74
N ASP A 20 11.05 19.60 5.05
CA ASP A 20 11.37 20.73 5.89
C ASP A 20 12.49 20.40 6.90
N GLU A 21 12.58 21.15 7.98
CA GLU A 21 13.59 20.91 9.03
C GLU A 21 13.29 19.67 9.88
N ARG A 22 12.02 19.23 9.95
CA ARG A 22 11.53 18.21 10.87
C ARG A 22 11.24 16.87 10.20
N ILE A 23 10.67 16.89 9.00
CA ILE A 23 10.25 15.68 8.29
C ILE A 23 10.74 15.66 6.85
N ILE A 24 10.81 14.47 6.29
CA ILE A 24 10.88 14.26 4.85
C ILE A 24 9.82 13.25 4.44
N VAL A 25 9.06 13.58 3.41
CA VAL A 25 8.01 12.75 2.81
C VAL A 25 8.41 12.35 1.41
N LEU A 26 8.41 11.05 1.16
CA LEU A 26 8.83 10.48 -0.11
C LEU A 26 7.69 9.73 -0.79
N GLU A 27 7.72 9.71 -2.11
CA GLU A 27 7.07 8.70 -2.92
C GLU A 27 8.04 7.53 -3.09
N LYS A 28 7.85 6.48 -2.29
CA LYS A 28 8.68 5.27 -2.37
C LYS A 28 8.35 4.50 -3.65
N PRO A 29 9.33 4.24 -4.52
CA PRO A 29 9.11 3.31 -5.63
C PRO A 29 8.91 1.88 -5.13
N PRO A 30 8.24 1.02 -5.90
CA PRO A 30 8.18 -0.40 -5.59
C PRO A 30 9.58 -1.03 -5.68
N GLN A 31 9.75 -2.21 -5.09
CA GLN A 31 11.01 -2.98 -5.05
C GLN A 31 12.16 -2.28 -4.31
N LEU A 32 11.88 -1.25 -3.53
CA LEU A 32 12.84 -0.60 -2.64
C LEU A 32 12.45 -0.86 -1.17
N LEU A 33 13.41 -1.32 -0.38
CA LEU A 33 13.23 -1.53 1.05
C LEU A 33 13.16 -0.20 1.80
N VAL A 34 12.43 -0.15 2.91
CA VAL A 34 12.44 0.98 3.85
C VAL A 34 13.62 0.86 4.81
N LEU A 35 13.83 -0.33 5.35
CA LEU A 35 14.89 -0.69 6.31
C LEU A 35 15.86 -1.69 5.69
N PRO A 36 17.09 -1.82 6.21
CA PRO A 36 18.01 -2.87 5.81
C PRO A 36 17.39 -4.26 5.91
N ASP A 37 17.67 -5.10 4.92
CA ASP A 37 17.27 -6.51 4.96
C ASP A 37 18.06 -7.27 6.03
N ARG A 38 17.40 -8.17 6.73
CA ARG A 38 18.00 -8.93 7.85
C ARG A 38 19.13 -9.86 7.39
N TYR A 39 19.06 -10.37 6.17
CA TYR A 39 19.95 -11.41 5.65
C TYR A 39 20.90 -10.88 4.57
N ASN A 40 20.49 -9.84 3.85
CA ASN A 40 21.30 -9.24 2.78
C ASN A 40 21.39 -7.72 2.95
N HIS A 41 22.35 -7.28 3.76
CA HIS A 41 22.59 -5.86 4.02
C HIS A 41 23.06 -5.07 2.80
N ALA A 42 23.46 -5.73 1.69
CA ALA A 42 23.83 -5.05 0.46
C ALA A 42 22.63 -4.55 -0.37
N LEU A 43 21.40 -4.96 -0.01
CA LEU A 43 20.20 -4.48 -0.69
C LEU A 43 19.95 -3.01 -0.38
N PRO A 44 19.69 -2.18 -1.42
CA PRO A 44 19.42 -0.77 -1.24
C PRO A 44 18.13 -0.56 -0.43
N ASN A 45 18.17 0.38 0.51
CA ASN A 45 17.04 0.75 1.34
C ASN A 45 17.01 2.26 1.61
N LEU A 46 15.84 2.79 1.92
CA LEU A 46 15.65 4.23 2.14
C LEU A 46 16.36 4.74 3.40
N TYR A 47 16.36 3.94 4.47
CA TYR A 47 16.98 4.35 5.72
C TYR A 47 18.47 4.68 5.57
N ASP A 48 19.24 3.79 4.92
CA ASP A 48 20.67 4.01 4.72
C ASP A 48 20.92 5.20 3.78
N MET A 49 20.13 5.35 2.72
CA MET A 49 20.24 6.48 1.80
C MET A 49 19.98 7.82 2.50
N LEU A 50 18.93 7.88 3.31
CA LEU A 50 18.56 9.09 4.07
C LEU A 50 19.57 9.37 5.19
N LYS A 51 20.06 8.34 5.85
CA LYS A 51 21.11 8.48 6.87
C LYS A 51 22.42 9.03 6.28
N GLU A 52 22.79 8.57 5.08
CA GLU A 52 23.96 9.13 4.36
C GLU A 52 23.76 10.61 4.01
N GLU A 53 22.53 11.00 3.64
CA GLU A 53 22.17 12.36 3.21
C GLU A 53 22.08 13.35 4.38
N PHE A 54 21.44 12.94 5.49
CA PHE A 54 21.08 13.83 6.61
C PHE A 54 21.96 13.64 7.86
N GLY A 55 22.89 12.68 7.86
CA GLY A 55 23.69 12.33 9.04
C GLY A 55 22.91 11.60 10.14
N GLY A 56 21.60 11.67 10.13
CA GLY A 56 20.68 10.98 11.04
C GLY A 56 19.26 11.06 10.50
N ILE A 57 18.50 9.97 10.67
CA ILE A 57 17.09 9.87 10.25
C ILE A 57 16.37 8.85 11.12
N PHE A 58 15.09 9.05 11.34
CA PHE A 58 14.28 8.19 12.19
C PHE A 58 13.09 7.65 11.41
N VAL A 59 12.86 6.34 11.53
CA VAL A 59 11.77 5.65 10.84
C VAL A 59 10.52 5.66 11.73
N VAL A 60 9.48 6.36 11.32
CA VAL A 60 8.21 6.44 12.05
C VAL A 60 7.22 5.36 11.62
N HIS A 61 7.27 4.93 10.37
CA HIS A 61 6.50 3.80 9.86
C HIS A 61 7.19 3.13 8.66
N ARG A 62 6.63 2.03 8.19
CA ARG A 62 7.14 1.31 7.03
C ARG A 62 6.01 0.83 6.13
N ILE A 63 6.31 0.72 4.84
CA ILE A 63 5.50 0.01 3.85
C ILE A 63 6.33 -1.12 3.24
N ASP A 64 5.67 -2.14 2.69
CA ASP A 64 6.35 -3.34 2.18
C ASP A 64 7.26 -3.02 0.99
N LYS A 65 8.23 -3.90 0.71
CA LYS A 65 9.18 -3.75 -0.41
C LYS A 65 8.46 -3.53 -1.75
N GLU A 66 7.43 -4.33 -2.04
CA GLU A 66 6.67 -4.26 -3.30
C GLU A 66 5.63 -3.13 -3.31
N THR A 67 5.20 -2.64 -2.15
CA THR A 67 4.28 -1.50 -2.03
C THR A 67 4.99 -0.21 -2.43
N SER A 68 4.33 0.58 -3.27
CA SER A 68 4.76 1.93 -3.64
C SER A 68 3.99 3.00 -2.86
N GLY A 69 4.39 4.27 -2.97
CA GLY A 69 3.62 5.42 -2.47
C GLY A 69 4.23 6.14 -1.29
N VAL A 70 3.41 6.88 -0.56
CA VAL A 70 3.84 7.85 0.46
C VAL A 70 4.47 7.16 1.66
N ILE A 71 5.61 7.70 2.09
CA ILE A 71 6.28 7.33 3.34
C ILE A 71 6.92 8.57 3.97
N VAL A 72 6.86 8.66 5.31
CA VAL A 72 7.37 9.78 6.11
C VAL A 72 8.52 9.31 6.98
N PHE A 73 9.53 10.16 7.12
CA PHE A 73 10.63 9.98 8.08
C PHE A 73 10.78 11.26 8.92
N ALA A 74 11.19 11.10 10.17
CA ALA A 74 11.54 12.22 11.05
C ALA A 74 13.05 12.48 10.95
N LYS A 75 13.44 13.78 10.99
CA LYS A 75 14.84 14.20 10.88
C LYS A 75 15.53 14.34 12.24
N ASP A 76 14.78 14.39 13.33
CA ASP A 76 15.29 14.49 14.69
C ASP A 76 14.49 13.62 15.68
N ALA A 77 15.04 13.44 16.89
CA ALA A 77 14.47 12.56 17.90
C ALA A 77 13.17 13.11 18.51
N GLU A 78 13.01 14.43 18.62
CA GLU A 78 11.80 15.07 19.14
C GLU A 78 10.63 14.83 18.18
N THR A 79 10.84 15.09 16.90
CA THR A 79 9.90 14.83 15.82
C THR A 79 9.53 13.34 15.74
N HIS A 80 10.52 12.44 15.90
CA HIS A 80 10.28 11.00 15.95
C HIS A 80 9.37 10.61 17.12
N ALA A 81 9.61 11.15 18.32
CA ALA A 81 8.77 10.88 19.49
C ALA A 81 7.33 11.37 19.29
N ALA A 82 7.16 12.60 18.78
CA ALA A 82 5.85 13.17 18.50
C ALA A 82 5.08 12.38 17.44
N MET A 83 5.72 11.98 16.34
CA MET A 83 5.11 11.14 15.31
C MET A 83 4.74 9.76 15.85
N ASN A 84 5.61 9.11 16.64
CA ASN A 84 5.29 7.82 17.23
C ASN A 84 4.07 7.88 18.15
N ALA A 85 3.92 8.95 18.94
CA ALA A 85 2.73 9.17 19.76
C ALA A 85 1.44 9.22 18.91
N GLN A 86 1.45 9.95 17.79
CA GLN A 86 0.31 10.00 16.88
C GLN A 86 0.01 8.63 16.26
N PHE A 87 1.03 7.84 15.87
CA PHE A 87 0.82 6.47 15.39
C PHE A 87 0.23 5.55 16.48
N GLU A 88 0.67 5.69 17.72
CA GLU A 88 0.21 4.91 18.87
C GLU A 88 -1.25 5.25 19.21
N HIS A 89 -1.61 6.53 19.19
CA HIS A 89 -2.96 7.02 19.44
C HIS A 89 -3.91 6.89 18.23
N ARG A 90 -3.42 6.37 17.07
CA ARG A 90 -4.18 6.21 15.83
C ARG A 90 -4.68 7.51 15.20
N GLU A 91 -3.96 8.60 15.45
CA GLU A 91 -4.22 9.92 14.89
C GLU A 91 -3.68 10.07 13.46
N VAL A 92 -2.79 9.16 13.03
CA VAL A 92 -2.27 9.11 11.66
C VAL A 92 -3.23 8.32 10.77
N HIS A 93 -3.85 8.98 9.81
CA HIS A 93 -4.72 8.34 8.84
C HIS A 93 -3.94 7.97 7.56
N LYS A 94 -4.18 6.77 7.06
CA LYS A 94 -3.52 6.20 5.88
C LYS A 94 -4.55 5.67 4.91
N SER A 95 -4.37 5.96 3.64
CA SER A 95 -5.18 5.40 2.58
C SER A 95 -4.29 4.68 1.55
N TYR A 96 -4.74 3.52 1.12
CA TYR A 96 -4.05 2.69 0.14
C TYR A 96 -5.00 2.33 -0.99
N SER A 97 -4.51 2.37 -2.22
CA SER A 97 -5.18 1.82 -3.38
C SER A 97 -4.68 0.39 -3.63
N ALA A 98 -5.60 -0.57 -3.72
CA ALA A 98 -5.30 -1.97 -4.01
C ALA A 98 -6.12 -2.45 -5.20
N ILE A 99 -5.49 -3.09 -6.20
CA ILE A 99 -6.21 -3.85 -7.22
C ILE A 99 -6.33 -5.27 -6.68
N VAL A 100 -7.56 -5.75 -6.50
CA VAL A 100 -7.85 -7.07 -5.95
C VAL A 100 -8.42 -8.00 -7.01
N VAL A 101 -8.20 -9.30 -6.84
CA VAL A 101 -8.82 -10.38 -7.63
C VAL A 101 -10.08 -10.82 -6.91
N GLY A 102 -11.17 -10.95 -7.65
CA GLY A 102 -12.47 -11.31 -7.11
C GLY A 102 -13.46 -10.15 -7.12
N ARG A 103 -14.64 -10.41 -6.58
CA ARG A 103 -15.73 -9.43 -6.50
C ARG A 103 -16.07 -9.19 -5.02
N PRO A 104 -15.90 -7.97 -4.51
CA PRO A 104 -16.38 -7.61 -3.19
C PRO A 104 -17.90 -7.87 -3.07
N ALA A 105 -18.32 -8.42 -1.93
CA ALA A 105 -19.75 -8.65 -1.67
C ALA A 105 -20.47 -7.33 -1.41
N GLU A 106 -19.80 -6.39 -0.76
CA GLU A 106 -20.33 -5.08 -0.38
C GLU A 106 -19.44 -3.96 -0.94
N ALA A 107 -20.05 -2.79 -1.17
CA ALA A 107 -19.36 -1.59 -1.65
C ALA A 107 -18.32 -1.06 -0.65
N GLU A 108 -18.55 -1.29 0.62
CA GLU A 108 -17.65 -0.92 1.72
C GLU A 108 -17.75 -1.94 2.85
N GLY A 109 -16.74 -2.02 3.68
CA GLY A 109 -16.74 -2.96 4.80
C GLY A 109 -15.61 -2.72 5.78
N VAL A 110 -15.71 -3.42 6.90
CA VAL A 110 -14.73 -3.43 7.98
C VAL A 110 -14.20 -4.84 8.16
N ILE A 111 -12.87 -5.01 8.06
CA ILE A 111 -12.20 -6.27 8.34
C ILE A 111 -11.54 -6.14 9.71
N ASP A 112 -12.23 -6.63 10.73
CA ASP A 112 -11.77 -6.64 12.13
C ASP A 112 -11.39 -8.06 12.53
N VAL A 113 -10.16 -8.45 12.20
CA VAL A 113 -9.61 -9.75 12.55
C VAL A 113 -8.16 -9.62 13.01
N PRO A 114 -7.79 -10.18 14.17
CA PRO A 114 -6.44 -10.10 14.68
C PRO A 114 -5.47 -10.95 13.83
N ILE A 115 -4.25 -10.43 13.66
CA ILE A 115 -3.20 -11.09 12.87
C ILE A 115 -1.95 -11.37 13.70
N SER A 116 -1.26 -12.46 13.38
CA SER A 116 0.04 -12.81 13.93
C SER A 116 0.96 -13.36 12.87
N GLU A 117 2.24 -13.39 13.16
CA GLU A 117 3.20 -14.10 12.30
C GLU A 117 2.92 -15.62 12.31
N SER A 118 3.12 -16.27 11.18
CA SER A 118 3.04 -17.72 11.05
C SER A 118 4.18 -18.39 11.79
N GLN A 119 3.88 -19.42 12.56
CA GLN A 119 4.92 -20.21 13.25
C GLN A 119 5.74 -21.08 12.30
N THR A 120 5.15 -21.45 11.16
CA THR A 120 5.76 -22.36 10.17
C THR A 120 6.43 -21.64 9.01
N HIS A 121 6.07 -20.38 8.77
CA HIS A 121 6.60 -19.59 7.65
C HIS A 121 7.01 -18.19 8.17
N PRO A 122 8.28 -18.00 8.56
CA PRO A 122 8.77 -16.72 9.05
C PRO A 122 8.51 -15.57 8.05
N GLY A 123 8.09 -14.42 8.56
CA GLY A 123 7.75 -13.25 7.73
C GLY A 123 6.35 -13.29 7.11
N VAL A 124 5.64 -14.41 7.17
CA VAL A 124 4.27 -14.54 6.68
C VAL A 124 3.29 -14.27 7.82
N MET A 125 2.35 -13.35 7.62
CA MET A 125 1.30 -13.05 8.57
C MET A 125 0.06 -13.89 8.28
N LYS A 126 -0.75 -14.17 9.31
CA LYS A 126 -2.02 -14.91 9.19
C LYS A 126 -3.07 -14.37 10.16
N VAL A 127 -4.33 -14.55 9.84
CA VAL A 127 -5.43 -14.32 10.79
C VAL A 127 -5.29 -15.31 11.95
N ASN A 128 -5.32 -14.79 13.17
CA ASN A 128 -5.23 -15.58 14.39
C ASN A 128 -6.16 -15.00 15.46
N ARG A 129 -7.39 -15.49 15.50
CA ARG A 129 -8.43 -14.99 16.41
C ARG A 129 -8.13 -15.19 17.89
N LYS A 130 -7.24 -16.13 18.24
CA LYS A 130 -6.93 -16.46 19.65
C LYS A 130 -5.74 -15.66 20.19
N HIS A 131 -4.69 -15.49 19.39
CA HIS A 131 -3.40 -14.93 19.85
C HIS A 131 -2.86 -13.83 18.91
N GLY A 132 -3.63 -13.41 17.93
CA GLY A 132 -3.25 -12.33 17.03
C GLY A 132 -3.33 -10.96 17.71
N LYS A 133 -2.59 -10.01 17.19
CA LYS A 133 -2.68 -8.60 17.59
C LYS A 133 -3.92 -7.97 16.94
N PRO A 134 -4.75 -7.23 17.70
CA PRO A 134 -5.91 -6.53 17.15
C PRO A 134 -5.53 -5.71 15.92
N SER A 135 -6.32 -5.83 14.88
CA SER A 135 -6.07 -5.19 13.59
C SER A 135 -7.40 -4.92 12.89
N VAL A 136 -7.59 -3.69 12.44
CA VAL A 136 -8.79 -3.24 11.74
C VAL A 136 -8.37 -2.60 10.41
N THR A 137 -9.06 -2.95 9.34
CA THR A 137 -8.93 -2.31 8.03
C THR A 137 -10.32 -2.02 7.48
N ASN A 138 -10.64 -0.75 7.31
CA ASN A 138 -11.82 -0.32 6.58
C ASN A 138 -11.50 -0.38 5.08
N TYR A 139 -12.49 -0.72 4.24
CA TYR A 139 -12.31 -0.66 2.79
C TYR A 139 -13.57 -0.11 2.11
N SER A 140 -13.35 0.51 0.95
CA SER A 140 -14.42 0.88 0.01
C SER A 140 -14.01 0.51 -1.41
N VAL A 141 -14.99 0.09 -2.22
CA VAL A 141 -14.80 -0.22 -3.64
C VAL A 141 -14.87 1.08 -4.43
N GLU A 142 -13.80 1.43 -5.12
CA GLU A 142 -13.77 2.61 -6.00
C GLU A 142 -14.23 2.26 -7.42
N GLU A 143 -13.79 1.12 -7.95
CA GLU A 143 -14.20 0.64 -9.27
C GLU A 143 -14.39 -0.88 -9.26
N LEU A 144 -15.41 -1.35 -9.97
CA LEU A 144 -15.70 -2.78 -10.10
C LEU A 144 -15.54 -3.22 -11.56
N PHE A 145 -14.88 -4.37 -11.74
CA PHE A 145 -14.63 -5.00 -13.05
C PHE A 145 -15.03 -6.47 -13.01
N ASP A 146 -15.13 -7.08 -14.19
CA ASP A 146 -15.34 -8.53 -14.28
C ASP A 146 -14.14 -9.30 -13.74
N GLY A 147 -14.29 -9.87 -12.53
CA GLY A 147 -13.28 -10.63 -11.80
C GLY A 147 -12.23 -9.80 -11.04
N TYR A 148 -12.35 -8.45 -11.00
CA TYR A 148 -11.40 -7.56 -10.33
C TYR A 148 -12.10 -6.36 -9.70
N ALA A 149 -11.44 -5.71 -8.74
CA ALA A 149 -11.89 -4.42 -8.22
C ALA A 149 -10.70 -3.51 -7.85
N LEU A 150 -10.90 -2.20 -7.95
CA LEU A 150 -10.06 -1.21 -7.29
C LEU A 150 -10.69 -0.91 -5.93
N VAL A 151 -9.92 -1.12 -4.89
CA VAL A 151 -10.34 -0.96 -3.50
C VAL A 151 -9.46 0.06 -2.80
N LYS A 152 -10.08 1.00 -2.12
CA LYS A 152 -9.43 1.87 -1.14
C LYS A 152 -9.41 1.16 0.21
N ALA A 153 -8.24 0.97 0.79
CA ALA A 153 -8.06 0.33 2.09
C ALA A 153 -7.49 1.33 3.11
N MET A 154 -8.12 1.44 4.27
CA MET A 154 -7.80 2.40 5.33
C MET A 154 -7.51 1.62 6.62
N PRO A 155 -6.25 1.24 6.88
CA PRO A 155 -5.89 0.49 8.08
C PRO A 155 -5.78 1.41 9.29
N GLU A 156 -6.46 1.08 10.39
CA GLU A 156 -6.34 1.79 11.67
C GLU A 156 -5.07 1.44 12.44
N SER A 157 -4.47 0.30 12.13
CA SER A 157 -3.19 -0.13 12.68
C SER A 157 -2.15 -0.32 11.58
N GLY A 158 -0.88 -0.57 11.94
CA GLY A 158 0.23 -0.73 11.00
C GLY A 158 0.92 -2.07 11.14
N ARG A 159 0.18 -3.20 11.22
CA ARG A 159 0.79 -4.53 11.31
C ARG A 159 1.41 -4.92 9.98
N GLN A 160 2.47 -5.73 10.04
CA GLN A 160 3.12 -6.26 8.84
C GLN A 160 2.10 -6.96 7.94
N HIS A 161 2.10 -6.67 6.64
CA HIS A 161 1.21 -7.23 5.60
C HIS A 161 -0.30 -7.09 5.91
N GLN A 162 -0.71 -6.21 6.83
CA GLN A 162 -2.09 -6.14 7.33
C GLN A 162 -3.13 -6.08 6.22
N ILE A 163 -3.04 -5.11 5.31
CA ILE A 163 -4.02 -4.95 4.22
C ILE A 163 -4.09 -6.21 3.36
N ARG A 164 -2.94 -6.79 3.04
CA ARG A 164 -2.83 -7.97 2.18
C ARG A 164 -3.50 -9.20 2.81
N VAL A 165 -3.22 -9.45 4.09
CA VAL A 165 -3.84 -10.55 4.87
C VAL A 165 -5.34 -10.32 5.03
N HIS A 166 -5.75 -9.10 5.38
CA HIS A 166 -7.15 -8.75 5.59
C HIS A 166 -7.97 -8.93 4.32
N LEU A 167 -7.55 -8.33 3.22
CA LEU A 167 -8.25 -8.48 1.94
C LEU A 167 -8.31 -9.94 1.49
N ALA A 168 -7.22 -10.69 1.60
CA ALA A 168 -7.22 -12.12 1.29
C ALA A 168 -8.18 -12.92 2.18
N SER A 169 -8.31 -12.55 3.47
CA SER A 169 -9.20 -13.25 4.42
C SER A 169 -10.70 -13.12 4.11
N VAL A 170 -11.06 -12.14 3.29
CA VAL A 170 -12.44 -11.93 2.81
C VAL A 170 -12.62 -12.30 1.33
N GLY A 171 -11.68 -13.07 0.76
CA GLY A 171 -11.75 -13.55 -0.63
C GLY A 171 -11.35 -12.52 -1.69
N LEU A 172 -10.64 -11.45 -1.29
CA LEU A 172 -10.19 -10.37 -2.15
C LEU A 172 -8.66 -10.25 -2.15
N PRO A 173 -7.89 -11.29 -2.53
CA PRO A 173 -6.43 -11.21 -2.52
C PRO A 173 -5.95 -10.08 -3.44
N VAL A 174 -4.91 -9.36 -3.02
CA VAL A 174 -4.30 -8.32 -3.84
C VAL A 174 -3.66 -8.97 -5.08
N MET A 175 -3.89 -8.37 -6.25
CA MET A 175 -3.37 -8.88 -7.53
C MET A 175 -1.84 -9.01 -7.49
N CYS A 176 -1.31 -10.10 -8.05
CA CYS A 176 0.11 -10.46 -8.10
C CYS A 176 0.78 -10.63 -6.73
N ASP A 177 0.02 -10.76 -5.64
CA ASP A 177 0.56 -11.03 -4.31
C ASP A 177 1.07 -12.47 -4.22
N LYS A 178 2.39 -12.64 -4.05
CA LYS A 178 3.08 -13.93 -4.01
C LYS A 178 2.87 -14.72 -2.71
N VAL A 179 2.31 -14.08 -1.69
CA VAL A 179 2.16 -14.67 -0.36
C VAL A 179 0.69 -14.96 -0.04
N TYR A 180 -0.20 -14.05 -0.40
CA TYR A 180 -1.62 -14.12 -0.03
C TYR A 180 -2.55 -14.24 -1.24
N GLY A 181 -2.02 -14.21 -2.46
CA GLY A 181 -2.71 -14.41 -3.73
C GLY A 181 -2.12 -15.56 -4.54
N ASP A 182 -2.31 -15.55 -5.84
CA ASP A 182 -1.76 -16.55 -6.76
C ASP A 182 -0.30 -16.27 -7.17
N GLY A 183 0.21 -15.08 -6.88
CA GLY A 183 1.56 -14.63 -7.19
C GLY A 183 1.90 -14.48 -8.66
N LYS A 184 0.94 -14.69 -9.56
CA LYS A 184 1.17 -14.65 -11.00
C LYS A 184 1.24 -13.23 -11.52
N PRO A 185 2.16 -12.92 -12.45
CA PRO A 185 2.15 -11.65 -13.16
C PRO A 185 0.85 -11.46 -13.95
N PHE A 186 0.43 -10.21 -14.09
CA PHE A 186 -0.77 -9.85 -14.85
C PHE A 186 -0.40 -9.38 -16.26
N PHE A 187 -1.03 -9.99 -17.27
CA PHE A 187 -0.76 -9.76 -18.68
C PHE A 187 -1.97 -9.16 -19.41
N LEU A 188 -1.74 -8.52 -20.55
CA LEU A 188 -2.82 -7.98 -21.37
C LEU A 188 -3.72 -9.10 -21.91
N SER A 189 -3.16 -10.27 -22.21
CA SER A 189 -3.90 -11.48 -22.63
C SER A 189 -4.94 -11.96 -21.61
N HIS A 190 -4.79 -11.62 -20.32
CA HIS A 190 -5.80 -11.97 -19.30
C HIS A 190 -7.12 -11.20 -19.45
N VAL A 191 -7.11 -10.07 -20.15
CA VAL A 191 -8.27 -9.18 -20.26
C VAL A 191 -8.72 -8.92 -21.69
N LYS A 192 -7.81 -8.99 -22.66
CA LYS A 192 -8.09 -8.75 -24.07
C LYS A 192 -8.24 -10.09 -24.80
N ALA A 193 -9.48 -10.46 -25.13
CA ALA A 193 -9.76 -11.65 -25.97
C ALA A 193 -9.00 -11.56 -27.30
N ASN A 194 -8.53 -12.71 -27.79
CA ASN A 194 -7.79 -12.85 -29.05
C ASN A 194 -6.54 -11.95 -29.14
N TYR A 195 -5.91 -11.63 -27.99
CA TYR A 195 -4.64 -10.93 -27.97
C TYR A 195 -3.52 -11.87 -28.44
N TYR A 196 -2.77 -11.42 -29.42
CA TYR A 196 -1.58 -12.08 -29.94
C TYR A 196 -0.36 -11.17 -29.72
N SER A 197 0.73 -11.73 -29.18
CA SER A 197 2.01 -11.06 -29.04
C SER A 197 3.03 -11.65 -30.02
N GLU A 198 3.72 -10.83 -30.77
CA GLU A 198 4.89 -11.25 -31.54
C GLU A 198 6.06 -11.49 -30.58
N GLY A 199 6.18 -12.70 -30.05
CA GLY A 199 7.17 -13.08 -29.06
C GLY A 199 6.63 -13.15 -27.61
N ASP A 200 7.52 -13.13 -26.63
CA ASP A 200 7.14 -13.23 -25.21
C ASP A 200 6.38 -12.01 -24.75
N GLU A 201 5.18 -12.24 -24.22
CA GLU A 201 4.35 -11.18 -23.67
C GLU A 201 4.97 -10.61 -22.37
N LYS A 202 5.13 -9.29 -22.33
CA LYS A 202 5.62 -8.60 -21.12
C LYS A 202 4.46 -8.35 -20.16
N PRO A 203 4.62 -8.64 -18.86
CA PRO A 203 3.58 -8.39 -17.88
C PRO A 203 3.30 -6.90 -17.74
N LEU A 204 2.03 -6.53 -17.59
CA LEU A 204 1.58 -5.19 -17.20
C LEU A 204 1.93 -4.91 -15.74
N LEU A 205 1.83 -5.94 -14.89
CA LEU A 205 2.17 -5.88 -13.47
C LEU A 205 2.76 -7.22 -13.01
N SER A 206 3.84 -7.19 -12.21
CA SER A 206 4.50 -8.40 -11.68
C SER A 206 4.82 -8.32 -10.18
N ARG A 207 4.26 -7.33 -9.50
CA ARG A 207 4.40 -7.08 -8.05
C ARG A 207 3.04 -6.95 -7.40
N THR A 208 2.98 -7.07 -6.09
CA THR A 208 1.76 -6.80 -5.31
C THR A 208 1.15 -5.44 -5.70
N ALA A 209 -0.10 -5.44 -6.18
CA ALA A 209 -0.84 -4.27 -6.65
C ALA A 209 -1.34 -3.41 -5.50
N LEU A 210 -0.42 -2.93 -4.66
CA LEU A 210 -0.69 -2.11 -3.47
C LEU A 210 0.11 -0.82 -3.52
N HIS A 211 -0.55 0.30 -3.22
CA HIS A 211 0.01 1.63 -3.26
C HIS A 211 -0.47 2.47 -2.07
N ALA A 212 0.46 3.03 -1.29
CA ALA A 212 0.17 3.98 -0.22
C ALA A 212 -0.18 5.34 -0.87
N GLU A 213 -1.46 5.57 -1.07
CA GLU A 213 -1.99 6.74 -1.80
C GLU A 213 -1.83 8.03 -1.00
N SER A 214 -2.16 7.98 0.30
CA SER A 214 -2.07 9.16 1.15
C SER A 214 -1.78 8.84 2.61
N ILE A 215 -1.21 9.83 3.28
CA ILE A 215 -1.04 9.87 4.73
C ILE A 215 -1.41 11.26 5.24
N SER A 216 -2.13 11.32 6.37
CA SER A 216 -2.41 12.59 7.07
C SER A 216 -2.12 12.47 8.55
N PHE A 217 -1.63 13.55 9.12
CA PHE A 217 -1.25 13.66 10.53
C PHE A 217 -1.10 15.14 10.92
N THR A 218 -1.04 15.44 12.22
CA THR A 218 -0.73 16.78 12.71
C THR A 218 0.79 16.99 12.65
N HIS A 219 1.24 18.03 11.93
CA HIS A 219 2.66 18.31 11.75
C HIS A 219 3.36 18.63 13.09
N PRO A 220 4.44 17.92 13.46
CA PRO A 220 5.03 18.02 14.82
C PRO A 220 5.50 19.40 15.24
N ALA A 221 5.88 20.27 14.31
CA ALA A 221 6.37 21.61 14.61
C ALA A 221 5.30 22.69 14.45
N THR A 222 4.48 22.62 13.38
CA THR A 222 3.48 23.67 13.11
C THR A 222 2.14 23.42 13.77
N THR A 223 1.90 22.19 14.25
CA THR A 223 0.61 21.73 14.81
C THR A 223 -0.57 21.82 13.84
N GLU A 224 -0.29 22.00 12.57
CA GLU A 224 -1.30 21.99 11.49
C GLU A 224 -1.55 20.58 10.98
N ASP A 225 -2.79 20.28 10.60
CA ASP A 225 -3.10 19.03 9.92
C ASP A 225 -2.60 19.07 8.48
N VAL A 226 -1.78 18.10 8.13
CA VAL A 226 -1.18 17.97 6.80
C VAL A 226 -1.60 16.68 6.13
N VAL A 227 -1.72 16.73 4.79
CA VAL A 227 -2.04 15.57 3.96
C VAL A 227 -1.04 15.49 2.82
N PHE A 228 -0.36 14.35 2.72
CA PHE A 228 0.54 14.06 1.60
C PHE A 228 -0.03 12.95 0.74
N LYS A 229 0.10 13.09 -0.59
CA LYS A 229 -0.44 12.15 -1.57
C LYS A 229 0.63 11.76 -2.58
N ALA A 230 0.52 10.54 -3.09
CA ALA A 230 1.26 10.05 -4.25
C ALA A 230 0.28 9.53 -5.29
N ASP A 231 0.52 9.84 -6.55
CA ASP A 231 -0.29 9.35 -7.67
C ASP A 231 -0.09 7.85 -7.87
N LEU A 232 -1.13 7.17 -8.34
CA LEU A 232 -1.01 5.76 -8.73
C LEU A 232 0.16 5.58 -9.71
N PRO A 233 1.05 4.60 -9.47
CA PRO A 233 2.20 4.36 -10.33
C PRO A 233 1.78 3.84 -11.71
N LYS A 234 2.65 4.03 -12.70
CA LYS A 234 2.37 3.74 -14.11
C LYS A 234 1.89 2.31 -14.35
N ASP A 235 2.45 1.33 -13.67
CA ASP A 235 2.10 -0.09 -13.78
C ASP A 235 0.65 -0.34 -13.35
N MET A 236 0.23 0.15 -12.18
CA MET A 236 -1.15 0.04 -11.70
C MET A 236 -2.13 0.84 -12.57
N ARG A 237 -1.77 2.06 -13.00
CA ARG A 237 -2.59 2.84 -13.94
C ARG A 237 -2.81 2.11 -15.26
N SER A 238 -1.76 1.45 -15.79
CA SER A 238 -1.87 0.65 -17.01
C SER A 238 -2.86 -0.49 -16.86
N VAL A 239 -2.79 -1.23 -15.74
CA VAL A 239 -3.74 -2.31 -15.43
C VAL A 239 -5.17 -1.77 -15.40
N LEU A 240 -5.43 -0.69 -14.64
CA LEU A 240 -6.76 -0.09 -14.53
C LEU A 240 -7.30 0.39 -15.88
N ASN A 241 -6.48 1.01 -16.73
CA ASN A 241 -6.88 1.43 -18.06
C ASN A 241 -7.34 0.24 -18.93
N TYR A 242 -6.65 -0.90 -18.85
CA TYR A 242 -7.06 -2.09 -19.58
C TYR A 242 -8.27 -2.79 -18.96
N LEU A 243 -8.41 -2.79 -17.62
CA LEU A 243 -9.61 -3.28 -16.95
C LEU A 243 -10.84 -2.44 -17.33
N ARG A 244 -10.74 -1.11 -17.32
CA ARG A 244 -11.80 -0.20 -17.78
C ARG A 244 -12.19 -0.46 -19.24
N LYS A 245 -11.21 -0.74 -20.10
CA LYS A 245 -11.44 -0.97 -21.53
C LYS A 245 -12.06 -2.33 -21.84
N PHE A 246 -11.68 -3.38 -21.16
CA PHE A 246 -12.00 -4.77 -21.54
C PHE A 246 -12.84 -5.54 -20.51
N LYS A 247 -12.89 -5.07 -19.26
CA LYS A 247 -13.54 -5.71 -18.12
C LYS A 247 -14.52 -4.79 -17.40
N SER A 248 -14.86 -3.64 -18.00
CA SER A 248 -15.88 -2.74 -17.45
C SER A 248 -17.18 -3.50 -17.28
N GLN A 249 -17.67 -3.53 -16.05
CA GLN A 249 -19.06 -3.91 -15.79
C GLN A 249 -19.90 -2.63 -15.87
N ASN A 250 -21.04 -2.68 -16.57
CA ASN A 250 -22.07 -1.66 -16.40
C ASN A 250 -22.34 -1.59 -14.89
N VAL A 251 -22.16 -0.38 -14.33
CA VAL A 251 -22.27 -0.11 -12.89
C VAL A 251 -23.55 -0.75 -12.37
N ILE A 252 -23.45 -1.95 -11.79
CA ILE A 252 -24.48 -2.44 -10.90
C ILE A 252 -24.24 -1.61 -9.64
N SER A 253 -25.01 -0.53 -9.53
CA SER A 253 -25.09 0.23 -8.28
C SER A 253 -25.32 -0.78 -7.16
N TYR A 254 -24.41 -0.81 -6.18
CA TYR A 254 -24.73 -1.41 -4.89
C TYR A 254 -25.95 -0.62 -4.40
N GLN A 255 -27.16 -1.20 -4.51
CA GLN A 255 -28.34 -0.61 -3.94
C GLN A 255 -28.07 -0.57 -2.43
N SER A 256 -28.02 0.62 -1.85
CA SER A 256 -28.07 0.80 -0.43
C SER A 256 -29.27 0.00 0.10
N VAL A 257 -28.98 -1.11 0.76
CA VAL A 257 -30.01 -1.85 1.51
C VAL A 257 -30.49 -0.90 2.58
N GLY A 258 -31.75 -0.52 2.44
CA GLY A 258 -32.41 0.54 3.19
C GLY A 258 -32.23 0.39 4.69
N SER A 259 -32.13 1.54 5.31
CA SER A 259 -32.35 1.79 6.73
C SER A 259 -33.43 0.87 7.30
N PHE A 260 -33.04 -0.08 8.14
CA PHE A 260 -34.01 -0.70 9.05
C PHE A 260 -34.50 0.37 10.03
N GLY A 261 -35.76 0.77 9.83
CA GLY A 261 -36.46 1.66 10.74
C GLY A 261 -36.49 1.06 12.14
N HIS A 262 -36.14 1.88 13.11
CA HIS A 262 -36.50 1.63 14.49
C HIS A 262 -38.03 1.77 14.63
N ALA A 263 -38.69 0.69 15.03
CA ALA A 263 -39.98 0.70 15.67
C ALA A 263 -39.81 0.21 17.10
#